data_36607fcf26c0ad49ba3219586f2dc1f0
#
_entry.id   36607fcf26c0ad49ba3219586f2dc1f0
#
_cell.length_a   1.000
_cell.length_b   1.000
_cell.length_c   1.000
_cell.angle_alpha   90.00
_cell.angle_beta   90.00
_cell.angle_gamma   90.00
#
_symmetry.space_group_name_H-M   'P 1'
#
loop_
_entity.id
_entity.type
_entity.pdbx_description
1 polymer ?
#
loop_
_entity_poly.entity_id
_entity_poly.type
_entity_poly.pdbx_seq_one_letter_code
_entity_poly.pdbx_strand_id
1 'polypeptide(L)'
;MNEMRTDVGNIKIIPAKRPTKDQYYCDIALAISKRSTCLKRHYGCVIVKNDEIISTGYNGNPRGLENCCDVGYCKRMNIPHNSGDYSACSSVHSEQNAMISASRKDMIGATLYIAGEEYGLDTDLSAKNTEDCYGFMEVVDAEPCPICYRMIQNAGITRIVNRRGEVCM
;
A
#
# COMPACT_ATOMS: atom_id res chain seq x y z
N MET A 1 -42.72 -43.29 -17.05
CA MET A 1 -41.64 -42.34 -17.24
C MET A 1 -41.96 -41.10 -16.40
N ASN A 2 -41.37 -41.01 -15.19
CA ASN A 2 -41.58 -39.89 -14.29
C ASN A 2 -40.60 -38.77 -14.67
N GLU A 3 -41.15 -37.69 -15.20
CA GLU A 3 -40.40 -36.45 -15.36
C GLU A 3 -40.11 -35.86 -13.98
N MET A 4 -38.86 -35.94 -13.51
CA MET A 4 -38.40 -35.17 -12.39
C MET A 4 -38.35 -33.68 -12.80
N ARG A 5 -39.42 -32.94 -12.45
CA ARG A 5 -39.38 -31.49 -12.43
C ARG A 5 -38.45 -31.07 -11.31
N THR A 6 -37.24 -30.65 -11.68
CA THR A 6 -36.39 -29.86 -10.78
C THR A 6 -36.95 -28.44 -10.77
N ASP A 7 -37.86 -28.14 -9.88
CA ASP A 7 -38.19 -26.77 -9.48
C ASP A 7 -37.01 -26.19 -8.71
N VAL A 8 -36.02 -25.72 -9.47
CA VAL A 8 -35.02 -24.77 -8.96
C VAL A 8 -35.79 -23.46 -8.88
N GLY A 9 -36.38 -23.17 -7.70
CA GLY A 9 -37.09 -21.93 -7.46
C GLY A 9 -36.28 -20.75 -8.01
N ASN A 10 -36.95 -19.72 -8.49
CA ASN A 10 -36.38 -18.50 -9.04
C ASN A 10 -35.43 -17.83 -8.02
N ILE A 11 -34.22 -18.37 -7.85
CA ILE A 11 -33.15 -17.74 -7.08
C ILE A 11 -32.67 -16.58 -7.95
N LYS A 12 -33.11 -15.36 -7.61
CA LYS A 12 -32.59 -14.16 -8.23
C LYS A 12 -31.18 -13.94 -7.72
N ILE A 13 -30.20 -14.42 -8.47
CA ILE A 13 -28.78 -14.13 -8.20
C ILE A 13 -28.57 -12.63 -8.45
N ILE A 14 -28.34 -11.88 -7.38
CA ILE A 14 -27.88 -10.48 -7.47
C ILE A 14 -26.37 -10.55 -7.61
N PRO A 15 -25.80 -10.25 -8.79
CA PRO A 15 -24.35 -10.31 -8.95
C PRO A 15 -23.69 -9.29 -8.02
N ALA A 16 -22.65 -9.71 -7.33
CA ALA A 16 -21.82 -8.81 -6.55
C ALA A 16 -21.27 -7.70 -7.45
N LYS A 17 -21.28 -6.46 -6.97
CA LYS A 17 -20.74 -5.32 -7.71
C LYS A 17 -19.23 -5.54 -7.92
N ARG A 18 -18.82 -5.71 -9.18
CA ARG A 18 -17.40 -5.84 -9.52
C ARG A 18 -16.67 -4.53 -9.18
N PRO A 19 -15.51 -4.57 -8.50
CA PRO A 19 -14.71 -3.37 -8.27
C PRO A 19 -14.20 -2.78 -9.60
N THR A 20 -13.97 -1.48 -9.63
CA THR A 20 -13.25 -0.85 -10.75
C THR A 20 -11.80 -1.34 -10.80
N LYS A 21 -11.12 -1.13 -11.92
CA LYS A 21 -9.68 -1.45 -12.04
C LYS A 21 -8.85 -0.71 -10.99
N ASP A 22 -9.14 0.56 -10.75
CA ASP A 22 -8.43 1.36 -9.75
C ASP A 22 -8.63 0.80 -8.34
N GLN A 23 -9.86 0.47 -7.97
CA GLN A 23 -10.13 -0.19 -6.68
C GLN A 23 -9.40 -1.52 -6.56
N TYR A 24 -9.44 -2.35 -7.59
CA TYR A 24 -8.78 -3.65 -7.63
C TYR A 24 -7.27 -3.54 -7.41
N TYR A 25 -6.59 -2.65 -8.14
CA TYR A 25 -5.14 -2.48 -7.99
C TYR A 25 -4.75 -1.77 -6.69
N CYS A 26 -5.59 -0.87 -6.16
CA CYS A 26 -5.39 -0.30 -4.83
C CYS A 26 -5.54 -1.36 -3.72
N ASP A 27 -6.46 -2.31 -3.86
CA ASP A 27 -6.61 -3.42 -2.91
C ASP A 27 -5.42 -4.38 -2.96
N ILE A 28 -4.85 -4.62 -4.15
CA ILE A 28 -3.58 -5.37 -4.28
C ILE A 28 -2.44 -4.59 -3.60
N ALA A 29 -2.32 -3.29 -3.83
CA ALA A 29 -1.31 -2.45 -3.16
C ALA A 29 -1.46 -2.51 -1.63
N LEU A 30 -2.69 -2.50 -1.12
CA LEU A 30 -2.96 -2.66 0.31
C LEU A 30 -2.57 -4.06 0.83
N ALA A 31 -2.80 -5.11 0.07
CA ALA A 31 -2.34 -6.46 0.43
C ALA A 31 -0.81 -6.54 0.49
N ILE A 32 -0.12 -5.86 -0.43
CA ILE A 32 1.34 -5.77 -0.48
C ILE A 32 1.88 -4.98 0.71
N SER A 33 1.21 -3.91 1.15
CA SER A 33 1.63 -3.10 2.29
C SER A 33 1.80 -3.92 3.57
N LYS A 34 1.03 -5.00 3.75
CA LYS A 34 1.10 -5.91 4.89
C LYS A 34 2.44 -6.66 5.02
N ARG A 35 3.27 -6.64 3.99
CA ARG A 35 4.65 -7.15 4.04
C ARG A 35 5.66 -6.10 4.51
N SER A 36 5.24 -4.87 4.76
CA SER A 36 6.12 -3.84 5.30
C SER A 36 6.78 -4.28 6.61
N THR A 37 8.03 -3.91 6.77
CA THR A 37 8.81 -4.16 7.99
C THR A 37 8.91 -2.92 8.89
N CYS A 38 8.16 -1.87 8.57
CA CYS A 38 8.08 -0.64 9.34
C CYS A 38 7.09 -0.81 10.52
N LEU A 39 7.43 -0.29 11.69
CA LEU A 39 6.53 -0.33 12.85
C LEU A 39 5.47 0.78 12.84
N LYS A 40 5.66 1.82 12.02
CA LYS A 40 4.80 3.01 12.04
C LYS A 40 3.82 3.06 10.88
N ARG A 41 4.27 2.71 9.67
CA ARG A 41 3.50 2.83 8.42
C ARG A 41 3.78 1.69 7.49
N HIS A 42 2.75 1.08 6.99
CA HIS A 42 2.82 0.04 5.99
C HIS A 42 2.30 0.57 4.67
N TYR A 43 3.18 0.81 3.71
CA TYR A 43 2.82 1.25 2.37
C TYR A 43 3.15 0.19 1.34
N GLY A 44 2.25 0.01 0.39
CA GLY A 44 2.42 -0.88 -0.76
C GLY A 44 2.18 -0.15 -2.06
N CYS A 45 2.94 -0.52 -3.08
CA CYS A 45 2.82 -0.01 -4.43
C CYS A 45 2.71 -1.13 -5.44
N VAL A 46 1.93 -0.88 -6.50
CA VAL A 46 1.83 -1.72 -7.69
C VAL A 46 2.02 -0.84 -8.92
N ILE A 47 2.91 -1.21 -9.82
CA ILE A 47 3.06 -0.57 -11.13
C ILE A 47 2.36 -1.44 -12.16
N VAL A 48 1.43 -0.86 -12.90
CA VAL A 48 0.57 -1.55 -13.88
C VAL A 48 0.67 -0.89 -15.25
N LYS A 49 0.82 -1.69 -16.29
CA LYS A 49 0.79 -1.25 -17.67
C LYS A 49 0.00 -2.23 -18.52
N ASN A 50 -0.91 -1.73 -19.35
CA ASN A 50 -1.75 -2.58 -20.21
C ASN A 50 -2.49 -3.70 -19.45
N ASP A 51 -2.97 -3.39 -18.23
CA ASP A 51 -3.66 -4.33 -17.35
C ASP A 51 -2.77 -5.47 -16.79
N GLU A 52 -1.46 -5.32 -16.87
CA GLU A 52 -0.44 -6.25 -16.41
C GLU A 52 0.34 -5.64 -15.23
N ILE A 53 0.51 -6.39 -14.15
CA ILE A 53 1.36 -5.97 -13.02
C ILE A 53 2.82 -6.12 -13.43
N ILE A 54 3.51 -4.98 -13.56
CA ILE A 54 4.93 -4.91 -13.94
C ILE A 54 5.81 -5.18 -12.73
N SER A 55 5.49 -4.56 -11.59
CA SER A 55 6.23 -4.74 -10.35
C SER A 55 5.41 -4.34 -9.15
N THR A 56 5.91 -4.75 -7.98
CA THR A 56 5.33 -4.41 -6.67
C THR A 56 6.44 -3.98 -5.72
N GLY A 57 6.08 -3.19 -4.70
CA GLY A 57 7.00 -2.78 -3.65
C GLY A 57 6.26 -2.49 -2.35
N TYR A 58 6.92 -2.76 -1.24
CA TYR A 58 6.49 -2.32 0.09
C TYR A 58 7.64 -1.60 0.78
N ASN A 59 7.34 -0.75 1.76
CA ASN A 59 8.39 -0.02 2.46
C ASN A 59 9.05 -0.88 3.55
N GLY A 60 10.33 -0.63 3.77
CA GLY A 60 11.12 -1.35 4.77
C GLY A 60 12.60 -1.05 4.65
N ASN A 61 13.40 -1.54 5.58
CA ASN A 61 14.84 -1.36 5.52
C ASN A 61 15.44 -2.03 4.26
N PRO A 62 16.59 -1.54 3.77
CA PRO A 62 17.31 -2.16 2.65
C PRO A 62 17.52 -3.65 2.87
N ARG A 63 17.45 -4.43 1.79
CA ARG A 63 17.67 -5.88 1.84
C ARG A 63 19.01 -6.22 2.47
N GLY A 64 19.02 -7.15 3.42
CA GLY A 64 20.21 -7.58 4.15
C GLY A 64 20.52 -6.75 5.40
N LEU A 65 19.76 -5.69 5.67
CA LEU A 65 19.80 -4.97 6.93
C LEU A 65 18.67 -5.41 7.87
N GLU A 66 18.89 -5.23 9.14
CA GLU A 66 17.94 -5.53 10.21
C GLU A 66 16.67 -4.67 10.05
N ASN A 67 15.49 -5.26 10.18
CA ASN A 67 14.23 -4.55 10.02
C ASN A 67 13.75 -3.88 11.31
N CYS A 68 12.95 -2.83 11.20
CA CYS A 68 12.38 -2.18 12.37
C CYS A 68 11.51 -3.13 13.22
N CYS A 69 10.77 -4.03 12.57
CA CYS A 69 9.96 -5.03 13.27
C CYS A 69 10.80 -6.06 14.03
N ASP A 70 12.02 -6.37 13.57
CA ASP A 70 12.92 -7.30 14.23
C ASP A 70 13.59 -6.64 15.45
N VAL A 71 13.93 -5.35 15.33
CA VAL A 71 14.53 -4.54 16.41
C VAL A 71 13.49 -4.11 17.46
N GLY A 72 12.21 -4.03 17.09
CA GLY A 72 11.14 -3.56 17.97
C GLY A 72 11.16 -2.05 18.23
N TYR A 73 11.92 -1.27 17.47
CA TYR A 73 12.08 0.17 17.68
C TYR A 73 12.05 0.97 16.38
N CYS A 74 11.33 2.10 16.39
CA CYS A 74 11.30 3.05 15.28
C CYS A 74 11.85 4.43 15.74
N LYS A 75 12.99 4.83 15.18
CA LYS A 75 13.60 6.15 15.44
C LYS A 75 12.69 7.33 15.13
N ARG A 76 11.72 7.14 14.26
CA ARG A 76 10.76 8.16 13.82
C ARG A 76 9.36 8.00 14.41
N MET A 77 9.17 7.20 15.46
CA MET A 77 7.83 6.97 16.01
C MET A 77 7.12 8.29 16.33
N ASN A 78 7.82 9.23 16.98
CA ASN A 78 7.29 10.53 17.42
C ASN A 78 7.57 11.68 16.45
N ILE A 79 8.13 11.40 15.26
CA ILE A 79 8.41 12.44 14.25
C ILE A 79 7.22 12.53 13.29
N PRO A 80 6.65 13.73 13.06
CA PRO A 80 5.52 13.89 12.14
C PRO A 80 5.84 13.41 10.74
N HIS A 81 4.78 13.00 10.02
CA HIS A 81 4.88 12.64 8.60
C HIS A 81 5.31 13.86 7.78
N ASN A 82 6.12 13.63 6.75
CA ASN A 82 6.59 14.68 5.83
C ASN A 82 7.29 15.88 6.52
N SER A 83 7.88 15.67 7.71
CA SER A 83 8.65 16.70 8.42
C SER A 83 9.95 17.15 7.70
N GLY A 84 10.27 16.50 6.55
CA GLY A 84 11.46 16.83 5.76
C GLY A 84 12.77 16.19 6.22
N ASP A 85 12.84 15.68 7.43
CA ASP A 85 14.01 14.95 7.92
C ASP A 85 13.88 13.44 7.63
N TYR A 86 14.55 13.00 6.59
CA TYR A 86 14.63 11.58 6.20
C TYR A 86 15.89 10.88 6.72
N SER A 87 16.83 11.62 7.34
CA SER A 87 18.12 11.07 7.77
C SER A 87 17.98 10.06 8.92
N ALA A 88 16.95 10.20 9.75
CA ALA A 88 16.69 9.32 10.87
C ALA A 88 16.03 7.98 10.47
N CYS A 89 15.64 7.80 9.20
CA CYS A 89 14.96 6.60 8.72
C CYS A 89 15.73 5.96 7.56
N SER A 90 16.13 4.72 7.72
CA SER A 90 16.80 3.92 6.68
C SER A 90 15.81 3.24 5.70
N SER A 91 14.51 3.39 5.93
CA SER A 91 13.49 2.70 5.13
C SER A 91 13.50 3.16 3.67
N VAL A 92 13.54 2.21 2.75
CA VAL A 92 13.25 2.41 1.34
C VAL A 92 11.74 2.46 1.17
N HIS A 93 11.24 3.45 0.43
CA HIS A 93 9.80 3.63 0.24
C HIS A 93 9.22 2.56 -0.70
N SER A 94 7.92 2.29 -0.59
CA SER A 94 7.22 1.31 -1.41
C SER A 94 7.35 1.60 -2.91
N GLU A 95 7.24 2.88 -3.29
CA GLU A 95 7.39 3.37 -4.66
C GLU A 95 8.79 3.11 -5.20
N GLN A 96 9.81 3.39 -4.37
CA GLN A 96 11.21 3.14 -4.73
C GLN A 96 11.46 1.65 -4.96
N ASN A 97 10.98 0.79 -4.05
CA ASN A 97 11.11 -0.66 -4.18
C ASN A 97 10.39 -1.20 -5.42
N ALA A 98 9.21 -0.66 -5.75
CA ALA A 98 8.50 -1.02 -6.97
C ALA A 98 9.29 -0.60 -8.23
N MET A 99 9.80 0.65 -8.25
CA MET A 99 10.59 1.16 -9.40
C MET A 99 11.92 0.45 -9.58
N ILE A 100 12.63 0.13 -8.51
CA ILE A 100 13.90 -0.61 -8.57
C ILE A 100 13.70 -2.03 -9.13
N SER A 101 12.52 -2.61 -8.91
CA SER A 101 12.18 -3.97 -9.38
C SER A 101 11.65 -4.02 -10.81
N ALA A 102 11.49 -2.86 -11.48
CA ALA A 102 10.99 -2.75 -12.84
C ALA A 102 12.04 -2.18 -13.80
N SER A 103 11.93 -2.46 -15.09
CA SER A 103 12.69 -1.75 -16.09
C SER A 103 12.07 -0.37 -16.40
N ARG A 104 12.91 0.64 -16.69
CA ARG A 104 12.38 1.95 -17.10
C ARG A 104 11.48 1.86 -18.33
N LYS A 105 11.80 0.97 -19.27
CA LYS A 105 11.03 0.72 -20.49
C LYS A 105 9.58 0.30 -20.17
N ASP A 106 9.38 -0.50 -19.16
CA ASP A 106 8.08 -0.99 -18.77
C ASP A 106 7.30 0.05 -17.96
N MET A 107 7.99 0.94 -17.26
CA MET A 107 7.37 2.02 -16.49
C MET A 107 6.84 3.19 -17.33
N ILE A 108 7.40 3.43 -18.51
CA ILE A 108 6.95 4.53 -19.40
C ILE A 108 5.49 4.31 -19.79
N GLY A 109 4.61 5.28 -19.44
CA GLY A 109 3.17 5.22 -19.68
C GLY A 109 2.39 4.33 -18.71
N ALA A 110 3.03 3.77 -17.67
CA ALA A 110 2.37 2.96 -16.66
C ALA A 110 1.59 3.81 -15.65
N THR A 111 0.75 3.14 -14.86
CA THR A 111 0.06 3.68 -13.69
C THR A 111 0.69 3.09 -12.42
N LEU A 112 0.95 3.93 -11.43
CA LEU A 112 1.36 3.51 -10.09
C LEU A 112 0.16 3.59 -9.15
N TYR A 113 -0.17 2.49 -8.51
CA TYR A 113 -1.17 2.41 -7.45
C TYR A 113 -0.47 2.34 -6.11
N ILE A 114 -0.94 3.15 -5.14
CA ILE A 114 -0.39 3.20 -3.79
C ILE A 114 -1.51 3.08 -2.77
N ALA A 115 -1.28 2.28 -1.74
CA ALA A 115 -2.17 2.16 -0.59
C ALA A 115 -1.35 1.87 0.66
N GLY A 116 -1.93 2.12 1.82
CA GLY A 116 -1.22 1.88 3.07
C GLY A 116 -2.10 1.89 4.30
N GLU A 117 -1.46 1.52 5.39
CA GLU A 117 -2.01 1.50 6.73
C GLU A 117 -1.03 2.23 7.66
N GLU A 118 -1.56 2.95 8.62
CA GLU A 118 -0.77 3.59 9.67
C GLU A 118 -1.17 3.08 11.04
N TYR A 119 -0.21 3.07 11.95
CA TYR A 119 -0.47 2.78 13.35
C TYR A 119 -1.29 3.93 13.94
N GLY A 120 -2.53 3.65 14.32
CA GLY A 120 -3.34 4.53 15.13
C GLY A 120 -2.75 4.55 16.55
N LEU A 121 -2.23 5.68 16.97
CA LEU A 121 -1.97 5.92 18.39
C LEU A 121 -3.33 6.21 19.01
N ASP A 122 -3.86 5.27 19.77
CA ASP A 122 -4.95 5.57 20.71
C ASP A 122 -4.41 6.59 21.70
N THR A 123 -4.85 7.84 21.59
CA THR A 123 -4.42 8.95 22.45
C THR A 123 -4.94 8.83 23.88
N ASP A 124 -5.70 7.78 24.19
CA ASP A 124 -6.24 7.49 25.51
C ASP A 124 -5.39 6.47 26.27
N LEU A 125 -4.05 6.59 26.15
CA LEU A 125 -3.08 5.76 26.88
C LEU A 125 -3.05 6.02 28.40
N SER A 126 -3.92 6.87 28.95
CA SER A 126 -3.98 7.14 30.40
C SER A 126 -4.59 6.01 31.22
N ALA A 127 -5.16 4.98 30.62
CA ALA A 127 -5.96 3.96 31.30
C ALA A 127 -5.55 2.49 31.10
N LYS A 128 -4.51 2.16 30.32
CA LYS A 128 -4.14 0.77 30.06
C LYS A 128 -2.68 0.48 30.38
N ASN A 129 -2.46 -0.60 31.14
CA ASN A 129 -1.16 -1.17 31.45
C ASN A 129 -0.31 -1.32 30.18
N THR A 130 0.94 -0.90 30.28
CA THR A 130 1.92 -0.76 29.17
C THR A 130 2.33 -2.07 28.48
N GLU A 131 1.73 -3.20 28.81
CA GLU A 131 2.09 -4.52 28.24
C GLU A 131 1.23 -4.93 27.03
N ASP A 132 0.10 -4.25 26.74
CA ASP A 132 -0.84 -4.62 25.69
C ASP A 132 -1.12 -3.48 24.67
N CYS A 133 -0.10 -2.70 24.30
CA CYS A 133 -0.21 -1.73 23.21
C CYS A 133 -0.26 -2.44 21.84
N TYR A 134 -1.27 -3.23 21.59
CA TYR A 134 -1.66 -3.61 20.23
C TYR A 134 -2.38 -2.41 19.59
N GLY A 135 -1.61 -1.49 19.01
CA GLY A 135 -2.18 -0.48 18.14
C GLY A 135 -2.83 -1.17 16.94
N PHE A 136 -4.03 -0.74 16.58
CA PHE A 136 -4.67 -1.20 15.36
C PHE A 136 -4.14 -0.41 14.17
N MET A 137 -4.04 -1.07 13.01
CA MET A 137 -3.65 -0.44 11.76
C MET A 137 -4.90 0.13 11.09
N GLU A 138 -4.88 1.42 10.82
CA GLU A 138 -5.92 2.08 10.04
C GLU A 138 -5.48 2.27 8.59
N VAL A 139 -6.40 1.97 7.66
CA VAL A 139 -6.17 2.24 6.24
C VAL A 139 -6.16 3.76 6.02
N VAL A 140 -5.07 4.25 5.45
CA VAL A 140 -4.88 5.67 5.18
C VAL A 140 -4.77 5.97 3.70
N ASP A 141 -4.99 7.23 3.36
CA ASP A 141 -4.78 7.72 2.00
C ASP A 141 -3.28 7.96 1.79
N ALA A 142 -2.64 6.95 1.24
CA ALA A 142 -1.23 7.00 0.92
C ALA A 142 -0.99 7.91 -0.28
N GLU A 143 0.04 8.75 -0.18
CA GLU A 143 0.53 9.60 -1.27
C GLU A 143 2.05 9.53 -1.34
N PRO A 144 2.63 9.62 -2.55
CA PRO A 144 4.08 9.66 -2.70
C PRO A 144 4.67 10.91 -2.03
N CYS A 145 5.77 10.75 -1.31
CA CYS A 145 6.52 11.90 -0.81
C CYS A 145 7.16 12.69 -1.98
N PRO A 146 7.59 13.95 -1.76
CA PRO A 146 8.17 14.78 -2.83
C PRO A 146 9.37 14.16 -3.55
N ILE A 147 10.12 13.29 -2.89
CA ILE A 147 11.26 12.57 -3.50
C ILE A 147 10.73 11.47 -4.44
N CYS A 148 9.84 10.62 -3.96
CA CYS A 148 9.25 9.55 -4.77
C CYS A 148 8.48 10.12 -5.96
N TYR A 149 7.79 11.24 -5.77
CA TYR A 149 7.06 11.91 -6.83
C TYR A 149 7.95 12.26 -8.02
N ARG A 150 9.12 12.89 -7.77
CA ARG A 150 10.12 13.20 -8.81
C ARG A 150 10.67 11.95 -9.48
N MET A 151 10.88 10.88 -8.70
CA MET A 151 11.34 9.60 -9.26
C MET A 151 10.30 8.97 -10.17
N ILE A 152 9.02 8.99 -9.77
CA ILE A 152 7.89 8.48 -10.55
C ILE A 152 7.79 9.21 -11.90
N GLN A 153 7.85 10.55 -11.87
CA GLN A 153 7.87 11.36 -13.10
C GLN A 153 9.07 11.03 -14.00
N ASN A 154 10.28 10.94 -13.43
CA ASN A 154 11.49 10.62 -14.18
C ASN A 154 11.47 9.18 -14.73
N ALA A 155 10.78 8.25 -14.09
CA ALA A 155 10.57 6.89 -14.59
C ALA A 155 9.64 6.84 -15.82
N GLY A 156 8.86 7.90 -16.06
CA GLY A 156 7.89 7.99 -17.16
C GLY A 156 6.52 7.40 -16.81
N ILE A 157 6.23 7.18 -15.54
CA ILE A 157 4.90 6.82 -15.06
C ILE A 157 4.00 8.04 -15.22
N THR A 158 2.82 7.84 -15.82
CA THR A 158 1.94 8.96 -16.23
C THR A 158 0.74 9.16 -15.32
N ARG A 159 0.49 8.24 -14.41
CA ARG A 159 -0.68 8.27 -13.55
C ARG A 159 -0.37 7.67 -12.18
N ILE A 160 -0.82 8.33 -11.11
CA ILE A 160 -0.76 7.84 -9.74
C ILE A 160 -2.18 7.73 -9.21
N VAL A 161 -2.51 6.64 -8.55
CA VAL A 161 -3.84 6.38 -8.01
C VAL A 161 -3.71 5.87 -6.58
N ASN A 162 -4.50 6.44 -5.68
CA ASN A 162 -4.70 5.93 -4.33
C ASN A 162 -6.17 5.52 -4.12
N ARG A 163 -6.56 5.16 -2.93
CA ARG A 163 -7.93 4.69 -2.62
C ARG A 163 -9.01 5.77 -2.78
N ARG A 164 -8.64 7.06 -2.78
CA ARG A 164 -9.57 8.18 -3.07
C ARG A 164 -9.73 8.42 -4.57
N GLY A 165 -8.80 8.02 -5.38
CA GLY A 165 -8.80 8.23 -6.81
C GLY A 165 -7.44 8.66 -7.34
N GLU A 166 -7.44 9.38 -8.46
CA GLU A 166 -6.21 9.85 -9.08
C GLU A 166 -5.58 10.98 -8.26
N VAL A 167 -4.30 10.83 -7.96
CA VAL A 167 -3.46 11.86 -7.35
C VAL A 167 -2.97 12.78 -8.47
N CYS A 168 -3.22 14.07 -8.37
CA CYS A 168 -2.77 15.04 -9.36
C CYS A 168 -1.23 15.07 -9.43
N MET A 169 -0.70 14.92 -10.64
CA MET A 169 0.73 15.05 -10.92
C MET A 169 1.11 16.49 -11.28
#